data_f93974b3bc213e043d8711896fd5f884
#
_entry.id   f93974b3bc213e043d8711896fd5f884
#
_cell.length_a   1.000
_cell.length_b   1.000
_cell.length_c   1.000
_cell.angle_alpha   90.00
_cell.angle_beta   90.00
_cell.angle_gamma   90.00
#
_symmetry.space_group_name_H-M   'P 1'
#
loop_
_entity.id
_entity.type
_entity.pdbx_description
1 polymer ?
#
loop_
_entity_poly.entity_id
_entity_poly.type
_entity_poly.pdbx_seq_one_letter_code
_entity_poly.pdbx_strand_id
1 'polypeptide(L)'
;NNPCALKKFNEKVFATDFPEFIPKTLISSSINKIRAFFDSHKKIIIKPLDGMGGTSIYKVDDLNEDNLKIIRTMTNSEKTQIICQSFIEDVYEGDFRILIINGKPFPKTLARIPKDGDFKGNLAAGGKGVAKDITENQKKIAEAIAPILVKNEISFAGIDIVGKYLTEINITSPTCAREILDQTQLNPIEEYFKGL
;
A
#
# COMPACT_ATOMS: atom_id res chain seq x y z
N ASN A 1 1.78 0.96 18.89
CA ASN A 1 2.64 1.86 18.11
C ASN A 1 2.75 3.22 18.78
N ASN A 2 3.94 3.83 18.74
CA ASN A 2 4.19 5.14 19.32
C ASN A 2 3.32 6.23 18.66
N PRO A 3 2.54 7.02 19.42
CA PRO A 3 1.71 8.09 18.86
C PRO A 3 2.48 9.17 18.10
N CYS A 4 3.74 9.43 18.46
CA CYS A 4 4.58 10.36 17.72
C CYS A 4 4.92 9.83 16.32
N ALA A 5 5.16 8.53 16.18
CA ALA A 5 5.38 7.89 14.89
C ALA A 5 4.11 7.97 14.00
N LEU A 6 2.92 7.74 14.57
CA LEU A 6 1.66 7.85 13.84
C LEU A 6 1.40 9.26 13.31
N LYS A 7 1.86 10.29 14.02
CA LYS A 7 1.78 11.70 13.55
C LYS A 7 2.84 12.03 12.50
N LYS A 8 4.02 11.40 12.59
CA LYS A 8 5.18 11.70 11.74
C LYS A 8 5.04 11.11 10.34
N PHE A 9 4.57 9.87 10.23
CA PHE A 9 4.58 9.12 9.00
C PHE A 9 3.20 9.08 8.34
N ASN A 10 3.14 9.56 7.11
CA ASN A 10 2.01 9.30 6.24
C ASN A 10 2.23 7.92 5.57
N GLU A 11 1.29 7.01 5.66
CA GLU A 11 1.40 5.61 5.25
C GLU A 11 1.78 5.41 3.76
N LYS A 12 1.33 6.34 2.88
CA LYS A 12 1.68 6.30 1.44
C LYS A 12 3.02 6.97 1.14
N VAL A 13 3.30 8.09 1.82
CA VAL A 13 4.56 8.83 1.65
C VAL A 13 5.71 8.05 2.27
N PHE A 14 5.50 7.37 3.40
CA PHE A 14 6.54 6.59 4.08
C PHE A 14 7.17 5.52 3.19
N ALA A 15 6.41 4.93 2.29
CA ALA A 15 6.97 3.99 1.33
C ALA A 15 8.05 4.61 0.42
N THR A 16 8.04 5.93 0.21
CA THR A 16 9.04 6.63 -0.63
C THR A 16 10.43 6.70 -0.01
N ASP A 17 10.58 6.39 1.28
CA ASP A 17 11.87 6.26 1.95
C ASP A 17 12.63 5.00 1.46
N PHE A 18 11.98 4.12 0.70
CA PHE A 18 12.52 2.87 0.15
C PHE A 18 12.44 2.86 -1.39
N PRO A 19 13.15 3.78 -2.08
CA PRO A 19 12.99 4.00 -3.53
C PRO A 19 13.33 2.78 -4.39
N GLU A 20 14.14 1.85 -3.89
CA GLU A 20 14.49 0.60 -4.57
C GLU A 20 13.34 -0.42 -4.62
N PHE A 21 12.35 -0.29 -3.74
CA PHE A 21 11.23 -1.24 -3.62
C PHE A 21 9.92 -0.69 -4.17
N ILE A 22 9.80 0.63 -4.39
CA ILE A 22 8.53 1.22 -4.87
C ILE A 22 8.45 1.25 -6.40
N PRO A 23 7.23 1.27 -6.97
CA PRO A 23 7.08 1.58 -8.39
C PRO A 23 7.48 3.03 -8.66
N LYS A 24 7.64 3.40 -9.94
CA LYS A 24 7.83 4.82 -10.28
C LYS A 24 6.72 5.65 -9.65
N THR A 25 7.09 6.65 -8.87
CA THR A 25 6.18 7.41 -8.00
C THR A 25 6.41 8.91 -8.16
N LEU A 26 5.32 9.67 -8.24
CA LEU A 26 5.29 11.12 -8.19
C LEU A 26 4.31 11.58 -7.12
N ILE A 27 4.73 12.48 -6.24
CA ILE A 27 3.82 13.21 -5.32
C ILE A 27 3.75 14.64 -5.82
N SER A 28 2.56 15.09 -6.22
CA SER A 28 2.37 16.43 -6.78
C SER A 28 0.91 16.86 -6.74
N SER A 29 0.69 18.16 -6.68
CA SER A 29 -0.60 18.78 -7.00
C SER A 29 -0.67 19.30 -8.45
N SER A 30 0.49 19.49 -9.11
CA SER A 30 0.55 20.09 -10.44
C SER A 30 0.04 19.15 -11.54
N ILE A 31 -1.00 19.59 -12.23
CA ILE A 31 -1.60 18.86 -13.36
C ILE A 31 -0.58 18.63 -14.47
N ASN A 32 0.29 19.62 -14.74
CA ASN A 32 1.31 19.47 -15.77
C ASN A 32 2.34 18.39 -15.43
N LYS A 33 2.79 18.29 -14.15
CA LYS A 33 3.68 17.24 -13.70
C LYS A 33 3.01 15.86 -13.76
N ILE A 34 1.73 15.78 -13.39
CA ILE A 34 0.96 14.53 -13.45
C ILE A 34 0.79 14.08 -14.91
N ARG A 35 0.51 15.00 -15.84
CA ARG A 35 0.46 14.70 -17.28
C ARG A 35 1.80 14.16 -17.79
N ALA A 36 2.90 14.83 -17.48
CA ALA A 36 4.24 14.38 -17.91
C ALA A 36 4.58 12.99 -17.32
N PHE A 37 4.17 12.71 -16.09
CA PHE A 37 4.31 11.39 -15.47
C PHE A 37 3.47 10.33 -16.19
N PHE A 38 2.21 10.66 -16.53
CA PHE A 38 1.36 9.78 -17.34
C PHE A 38 1.97 9.52 -18.73
N ASP A 39 2.47 10.56 -19.41
CA ASP A 39 3.09 10.42 -20.75
C ASP A 39 4.28 9.46 -20.74
N SER A 40 5.01 9.43 -19.64
CA SER A 40 6.16 8.54 -19.46
C SER A 40 5.77 7.09 -19.14
N HIS A 41 4.61 6.86 -18.50
CA HIS A 41 4.21 5.54 -17.96
C HIS A 41 2.96 4.94 -18.61
N LYS A 42 2.14 5.75 -19.31
CA LYS A 42 0.92 5.41 -20.06
C LYS A 42 -0.24 4.87 -19.22
N LYS A 43 0.03 4.14 -18.15
CA LYS A 43 -0.95 3.67 -17.17
C LYS A 43 -0.46 4.02 -15.78
N ILE A 44 -1.26 4.76 -15.03
CA ILE A 44 -0.92 5.15 -13.65
C ILE A 44 -2.09 4.94 -12.71
N ILE A 45 -1.77 4.78 -11.42
CA ILE A 45 -2.74 4.86 -10.32
C ILE A 45 -2.56 6.21 -9.65
N ILE A 46 -3.67 6.87 -9.36
CA ILE A 46 -3.70 8.10 -8.54
C ILE A 46 -4.48 7.85 -7.26
N LYS A 47 -3.94 8.35 -6.13
CA LYS A 47 -4.51 8.13 -4.80
C LYS A 47 -4.38 9.42 -3.97
N PRO A 48 -5.35 9.76 -3.09
CA PRO A 48 -5.15 10.79 -2.08
C PRO A 48 -4.10 10.33 -1.05
N LEU A 49 -3.41 11.26 -0.41
CA LEU A 49 -2.41 10.91 0.62
C LEU A 49 -3.04 10.46 1.95
N ASP A 50 -4.28 10.85 2.20
CA ASP A 50 -5.04 10.62 3.44
C ASP A 50 -6.20 9.61 3.28
N GLY A 51 -6.34 8.98 2.11
CA GLY A 51 -7.38 7.97 1.84
C GLY A 51 -7.05 6.59 2.42
N MET A 52 -8.10 5.80 2.73
CA MET A 52 -8.01 4.43 3.24
C MET A 52 -9.00 3.49 2.51
N GLY A 53 -8.79 2.16 2.65
CA GLY A 53 -9.75 1.15 2.19
C GLY A 53 -10.01 1.10 0.69
N GLY A 54 -9.12 1.64 -0.14
CA GLY A 54 -9.29 1.71 -1.60
C GLY A 54 -10.19 2.86 -2.07
N THR A 55 -10.66 3.72 -1.16
CA THR A 55 -11.49 4.87 -1.51
C THR A 55 -10.68 5.89 -2.31
N SER A 56 -11.30 6.41 -3.37
CA SER A 56 -10.71 7.44 -4.25
C SER A 56 -9.38 7.01 -4.91
N ILE A 57 -9.22 5.71 -5.16
CA ILE A 57 -8.13 5.20 -6.01
C ILE A 57 -8.66 5.08 -7.43
N TYR A 58 -7.95 5.70 -8.38
CA TYR A 58 -8.33 5.69 -9.79
C TYR A 58 -7.17 5.19 -10.64
N LYS A 59 -7.49 4.35 -11.62
CA LYS A 59 -6.61 3.98 -12.71
C LYS A 59 -6.82 4.98 -13.84
N VAL A 60 -5.73 5.54 -14.34
CA VAL A 60 -5.71 6.47 -15.45
C VAL A 60 -4.90 5.81 -16.58
N ASP A 61 -5.54 5.44 -17.65
CA ASP A 61 -4.96 4.82 -18.85
C ASP A 61 -5.12 5.69 -20.10
N ASP A 62 -5.82 6.81 -20.00
CA ASP A 62 -5.85 7.91 -20.96
C ASP A 62 -6.00 9.27 -20.23
N LEU A 63 -5.86 10.38 -20.97
CA LEU A 63 -6.07 11.74 -20.45
C LEU A 63 -7.32 12.38 -21.08
N ASN A 64 -8.41 11.64 -21.17
CA ASN A 64 -9.70 12.18 -21.59
C ASN A 64 -10.25 13.20 -20.57
N GLU A 65 -11.35 13.89 -20.93
CA GLU A 65 -11.91 14.94 -20.07
C GLU A 65 -12.37 14.41 -18.70
N ASP A 66 -12.85 13.17 -18.61
CA ASP A 66 -13.31 12.57 -17.36
C ASP A 66 -12.12 12.33 -16.41
N ASN A 67 -11.03 11.72 -16.90
CA ASN A 67 -9.82 11.51 -16.13
C ASN A 67 -9.15 12.82 -15.72
N LEU A 68 -9.15 13.83 -16.59
CA LEU A 68 -8.67 15.18 -16.25
C LEU A 68 -9.53 15.83 -15.17
N LYS A 69 -10.85 15.65 -15.20
CA LYS A 69 -11.76 16.13 -14.17
C LYS A 69 -11.50 15.44 -12.83
N ILE A 70 -11.25 14.13 -12.83
CA ILE A 70 -10.85 13.38 -11.62
C ILE A 70 -9.56 13.96 -11.05
N ILE A 71 -8.52 14.16 -11.87
CA ILE A 71 -7.24 14.72 -11.43
C ILE A 71 -7.43 16.13 -10.84
N ARG A 72 -8.20 17.02 -11.51
CA ARG A 72 -8.49 18.36 -11.01
C ARG A 72 -9.23 18.33 -9.67
N THR A 73 -10.20 17.42 -9.52
CA THR A 73 -10.97 17.25 -8.28
C THR A 73 -10.07 16.75 -7.16
N MET A 74 -9.28 15.70 -7.38
CA MET A 74 -8.39 15.13 -6.38
C MET A 74 -7.29 16.09 -5.94
N THR A 75 -6.76 16.89 -6.87
CA THR A 75 -5.75 17.92 -6.57
C THR A 75 -6.36 19.20 -6.01
N ASN A 76 -7.68 19.28 -5.86
CA ASN A 76 -8.38 20.51 -5.47
C ASN A 76 -7.87 21.70 -6.29
N SER A 77 -7.87 21.54 -7.63
CA SER A 77 -7.34 22.54 -8.58
C SER A 77 -5.91 22.97 -8.24
N GLU A 78 -5.01 22.01 -8.14
CA GLU A 78 -3.56 22.15 -7.87
C GLU A 78 -3.18 22.64 -6.45
N LYS A 79 -4.13 22.59 -5.49
CA LYS A 79 -3.88 22.98 -4.10
C LYS A 79 -3.55 21.81 -3.17
N THR A 80 -3.91 20.58 -3.53
CA THR A 80 -3.74 19.38 -2.72
C THR A 80 -2.84 18.38 -3.44
N GLN A 81 -1.79 17.92 -2.76
CA GLN A 81 -0.92 16.87 -3.29
C GLN A 81 -1.62 15.51 -3.31
N ILE A 82 -1.40 14.78 -4.37
CA ILE A 82 -1.79 13.37 -4.51
C ILE A 82 -0.57 12.53 -4.86
N ILE A 83 -0.64 11.22 -4.65
CA ILE A 83 0.38 10.28 -5.10
C ILE A 83 -0.06 9.63 -6.42
N CYS A 84 0.85 9.64 -7.39
CA CYS A 84 0.73 8.97 -8.67
C CYS A 84 1.78 7.87 -8.73
N GLN A 85 1.40 6.66 -9.15
CA GLN A 85 2.30 5.52 -9.28
C GLN A 85 2.10 4.84 -10.65
N SER A 86 3.17 4.33 -11.26
CA SER A 86 3.01 3.48 -12.45
C SER A 86 2.12 2.29 -12.11
N PHE A 87 1.20 1.94 -13.01
CA PHE A 87 0.31 0.80 -12.81
C PHE A 87 1.10 -0.52 -12.84
N ILE A 88 0.80 -1.41 -11.92
CA ILE A 88 1.43 -2.73 -11.79
C ILE A 88 0.37 -3.77 -12.17
N GLU A 89 0.55 -4.42 -13.30
CA GLU A 89 -0.41 -5.41 -13.82
C GLU A 89 -0.55 -6.62 -12.87
N ASP A 90 0.49 -6.96 -12.10
CA ASP A 90 0.48 -8.05 -11.11
C ASP A 90 -0.58 -7.86 -10.01
N VAL A 91 -1.26 -6.70 -9.95
CA VAL A 91 -2.35 -6.45 -8.99
C VAL A 91 -3.50 -7.46 -9.12
N TYR A 92 -3.69 -8.01 -10.32
CA TYR A 92 -4.70 -9.05 -10.56
C TYR A 92 -4.34 -10.42 -9.95
N GLU A 93 -3.05 -10.64 -9.62
CA GLU A 93 -2.61 -11.81 -8.85
C GLU A 93 -2.78 -11.60 -7.34
N GLY A 94 -2.94 -10.35 -6.93
CA GLY A 94 -3.21 -9.92 -5.56
C GLY A 94 -2.38 -8.73 -5.11
N ASP A 95 -2.96 -7.99 -4.19
CA ASP A 95 -2.31 -7.00 -3.34
C ASP A 95 -2.02 -7.67 -1.99
N PHE A 96 -0.74 -7.94 -1.70
CA PHE A 96 -0.31 -8.78 -0.59
C PHE A 96 -0.06 -7.93 0.66
N ARG A 97 -0.88 -8.16 1.72
CA ARG A 97 -0.65 -7.58 3.05
C ARG A 97 0.28 -8.47 3.86
N ILE A 98 1.49 -8.01 4.11
CA ILE A 98 2.45 -8.64 5.01
C ILE A 98 2.45 -7.89 6.35
N LEU A 99 2.28 -8.62 7.46
CA LEU A 99 2.39 -8.05 8.78
C LEU A 99 3.85 -8.07 9.25
N ILE A 100 4.32 -6.95 9.79
CA ILE A 100 5.60 -6.84 10.50
C ILE A 100 5.28 -6.62 11.97
N ILE A 101 5.65 -7.57 12.81
CA ILE A 101 5.30 -7.64 14.22
C ILE A 101 6.57 -7.64 15.05
N ASN A 102 6.71 -6.67 15.95
CA ASN A 102 7.89 -6.54 16.81
C ASN A 102 9.21 -6.59 16.00
N GLY A 103 9.23 -5.95 14.82
CA GLY A 103 10.37 -5.89 13.93
C GLY A 103 10.64 -7.16 13.13
N LYS A 104 9.70 -8.11 13.07
CA LYS A 104 9.85 -9.36 12.30
C LYS A 104 8.69 -9.54 11.33
N PRO A 105 8.94 -9.92 10.07
CA PRO A 105 7.88 -10.27 9.14
C PRO A 105 7.15 -11.54 9.61
N PHE A 106 5.83 -11.51 9.63
CA PHE A 106 5.01 -12.67 9.92
C PHE A 106 5.09 -13.66 8.75
N PRO A 107 5.19 -14.99 8.99
CA PRO A 107 5.49 -15.96 7.92
C PRO A 107 4.34 -16.17 6.93
N LYS A 108 3.14 -15.64 7.21
CA LYS A 108 1.98 -15.69 6.34
C LYS A 108 1.57 -14.27 5.91
N THR A 109 1.12 -14.15 4.67
CA THR A 109 0.55 -12.93 4.08
C THR A 109 -0.89 -13.18 3.68
N LEU A 110 -1.68 -12.12 3.55
CA LEU A 110 -3.00 -12.19 2.91
C LEU A 110 -2.93 -11.60 1.50
N ALA A 111 -3.07 -12.43 0.48
CA ALA A 111 -3.30 -12.00 -0.89
C ALA A 111 -4.74 -11.49 -1.00
N ARG A 112 -4.92 -10.20 -1.29
CA ARG A 112 -6.20 -9.55 -1.52
C ARG A 112 -6.42 -9.48 -3.02
N ILE A 113 -7.18 -10.44 -3.55
CA ILE A 113 -7.41 -10.60 -4.99
C ILE A 113 -8.59 -9.72 -5.38
N PRO A 114 -8.44 -8.82 -6.37
CA PRO A 114 -9.54 -8.01 -6.87
C PRO A 114 -10.70 -8.87 -7.40
N LYS A 115 -11.91 -8.31 -7.40
CA LYS A 115 -13.05 -8.89 -8.14
C LYS A 115 -12.79 -8.81 -9.64
N ASP A 116 -13.45 -9.69 -10.39
CA ASP A 116 -13.45 -9.63 -11.84
C ASP A 116 -13.88 -8.24 -12.34
N GLY A 117 -13.06 -7.67 -13.22
CA GLY A 117 -13.29 -6.33 -13.77
C GLY A 117 -12.85 -5.16 -12.88
N ASP A 118 -12.32 -5.39 -11.66
CA ASP A 118 -11.73 -4.37 -10.79
C ASP A 118 -10.23 -4.61 -10.63
N PHE A 119 -9.50 -3.57 -10.21
CA PHE A 119 -8.07 -3.65 -9.84
C PHE A 119 -7.84 -3.43 -8.34
N LYS A 120 -8.89 -3.17 -7.55
CA LYS A 120 -8.80 -2.91 -6.11
C LYS A 120 -8.88 -4.21 -5.33
N GLY A 121 -7.77 -4.63 -4.75
CA GLY A 121 -7.70 -5.83 -3.91
C GLY A 121 -8.23 -5.66 -2.48
N ASN A 122 -8.50 -4.43 -2.03
CA ASN A 122 -8.94 -4.15 -0.67
C ASN A 122 -10.19 -4.96 -0.29
N LEU A 123 -10.17 -5.63 0.87
CA LEU A 123 -11.31 -6.42 1.36
C LEU A 123 -12.58 -5.57 1.50
N ALA A 124 -12.43 -4.30 1.94
CA ALA A 124 -13.53 -3.35 2.03
C ALA A 124 -14.15 -3.01 0.67
N ALA A 125 -13.38 -3.10 -0.42
CA ALA A 125 -13.88 -2.99 -1.79
C ALA A 125 -14.45 -4.31 -2.33
N GLY A 126 -14.44 -5.37 -1.52
CA GLY A 126 -14.96 -6.69 -1.83
C GLY A 126 -13.96 -7.62 -2.50
N GLY A 127 -12.68 -7.35 -2.39
CA GLY A 127 -11.62 -8.29 -2.75
C GLY A 127 -11.69 -9.59 -1.94
N LYS A 128 -11.19 -10.68 -2.50
CA LYS A 128 -11.10 -11.98 -1.83
C LYS A 128 -9.75 -12.13 -1.14
N GLY A 129 -9.75 -12.37 0.18
CA GLY A 129 -8.54 -12.64 0.95
C GLY A 129 -8.15 -14.13 0.90
N VAL A 130 -6.92 -14.42 0.50
CA VAL A 130 -6.34 -15.78 0.51
C VAL A 130 -5.00 -15.74 1.24
N ALA A 131 -4.90 -16.49 2.35
CA ALA A 131 -3.65 -16.59 3.08
C ALA A 131 -2.62 -17.46 2.31
N LYS A 132 -1.38 -16.99 2.27
CA LYS A 132 -0.25 -17.67 1.58
C LYS A 132 1.02 -17.55 2.43
N ASP A 133 2.03 -18.32 2.11
CA ASP A 133 3.39 -18.10 2.63
C ASP A 133 3.97 -16.84 2.02
N ILE A 134 4.79 -16.09 2.78
CA ILE A 134 5.53 -14.96 2.22
C ILE A 134 6.61 -15.47 1.27
N THR A 135 6.80 -14.77 0.16
CA THR A 135 7.89 -15.06 -0.79
C THR A 135 9.21 -14.45 -0.30
N GLU A 136 10.34 -14.92 -0.83
CA GLU A 136 11.66 -14.34 -0.51
C GLU A 136 11.75 -12.86 -0.84
N ASN A 137 11.10 -12.39 -1.92
CA ASN A 137 11.06 -10.97 -2.24
C ASN A 137 10.25 -10.17 -1.21
N GLN A 138 9.10 -10.67 -0.79
CA GLN A 138 8.27 -10.04 0.24
C GLN A 138 9.01 -9.98 1.57
N LYS A 139 9.69 -11.06 1.95
CA LYS A 139 10.54 -11.14 3.14
C LYS A 139 11.67 -10.11 3.09
N LYS A 140 12.41 -10.04 1.98
CA LYS A 140 13.48 -9.06 1.78
C LYS A 140 13.00 -7.63 1.98
N ILE A 141 11.84 -7.26 1.40
CA ILE A 141 11.26 -5.92 1.55
C ILE A 141 10.89 -5.67 3.01
N ALA A 142 10.21 -6.62 3.66
CA ALA A 142 9.80 -6.50 5.05
C ALA A 142 11.00 -6.36 6.00
N GLU A 143 12.07 -7.15 5.80
CA GLU A 143 13.30 -7.09 6.58
C GLU A 143 14.06 -5.76 6.38
N ALA A 144 13.99 -5.15 5.21
CA ALA A 144 14.59 -3.83 4.97
C ALA A 144 13.83 -2.70 5.71
N ILE A 145 12.50 -2.84 5.86
CA ILE A 145 11.65 -1.85 6.53
C ILE A 145 11.70 -2.02 8.06
N ALA A 146 11.79 -3.24 8.56
CA ALA A 146 11.68 -3.58 9.98
C ALA A 146 12.58 -2.75 10.92
N PRO A 147 13.87 -2.49 10.63
CA PRO A 147 14.73 -1.67 11.49
C PRO A 147 14.23 -0.24 11.68
N ILE A 148 13.62 0.35 10.65
CA ILE A 148 13.07 1.71 10.70
C ILE A 148 11.80 1.72 11.56
N LEU A 149 10.96 0.69 11.48
CA LEU A 149 9.79 0.52 12.34
C LEU A 149 10.21 0.41 13.80
N VAL A 150 11.17 -0.46 14.12
CA VAL A 150 11.69 -0.64 15.49
C VAL A 150 12.27 0.66 16.04
N LYS A 151 13.10 1.37 15.27
CA LYS A 151 13.68 2.65 15.66
C LYS A 151 12.63 3.71 16.03
N ASN A 152 11.44 3.63 15.42
CA ASN A 152 10.34 4.56 15.67
C ASN A 152 9.26 3.96 16.59
N GLU A 153 9.55 2.88 17.31
CA GLU A 153 8.64 2.21 18.24
C GLU A 153 7.30 1.82 17.59
N ILE A 154 7.38 1.36 16.34
CA ILE A 154 6.24 0.82 15.59
C ILE A 154 6.33 -0.71 15.70
N SER A 155 5.60 -1.29 16.62
CA SER A 155 5.61 -2.73 16.91
C SER A 155 4.63 -3.54 16.06
N PHE A 156 3.65 -2.89 15.41
CA PHE A 156 2.68 -3.56 14.54
C PHE A 156 2.46 -2.73 13.28
N ALA A 157 2.87 -3.25 12.13
CA ALA A 157 2.71 -2.63 10.82
C ALA A 157 2.22 -3.64 9.79
N GLY A 158 1.58 -3.13 8.73
CA GLY A 158 1.22 -3.91 7.55
C GLY A 158 1.79 -3.26 6.31
N ILE A 159 2.62 -3.96 5.56
CA ILE A 159 3.10 -3.48 4.27
C ILE A 159 2.29 -4.10 3.13
N ASP A 160 2.03 -3.32 2.10
CA ASP A 160 1.31 -3.74 0.92
C ASP A 160 2.27 -3.90 -0.26
N ILE A 161 2.25 -5.07 -0.88
CA ILE A 161 3.13 -5.44 -1.99
C ILE A 161 2.30 -5.95 -3.16
N VAL A 162 2.50 -5.32 -4.33
CA VAL A 162 1.93 -5.76 -5.61
C VAL A 162 3.08 -6.20 -6.53
N GLY A 163 3.05 -7.45 -6.97
CA GLY A 163 4.15 -8.06 -7.68
C GLY A 163 5.45 -7.98 -6.86
N LYS A 164 6.42 -7.21 -7.34
CA LYS A 164 7.70 -6.99 -6.65
C LYS A 164 7.80 -5.65 -5.92
N TYR A 165 6.74 -4.86 -5.89
CA TYR A 165 6.80 -3.48 -5.44
C TYR A 165 6.02 -3.23 -4.15
N LEU A 166 6.65 -2.55 -3.21
CA LEU A 166 6.02 -1.93 -2.04
C LEU A 166 5.13 -0.77 -2.49
N THR A 167 3.88 -0.74 -2.05
CA THR A 167 2.92 0.29 -2.42
C THR A 167 2.44 1.14 -1.26
N GLU A 168 2.53 0.63 0.00
CA GLU A 168 2.07 1.31 1.20
C GLU A 168 2.70 0.68 2.46
N ILE A 169 2.91 1.48 3.52
CA ILE A 169 3.31 1.02 4.85
C ILE A 169 2.26 1.49 5.85
N ASN A 170 1.39 0.59 6.28
CA ASN A 170 0.26 0.87 7.18
C ASN A 170 0.70 0.71 8.63
N ILE A 171 0.60 1.77 9.44
CA ILE A 171 1.07 1.78 10.83
C ILE A 171 -0.01 2.16 11.84
N THR A 172 -1.15 2.70 11.39
CA THR A 172 -2.24 3.15 12.27
C THR A 172 -3.08 1.98 12.77
N SER A 173 -3.65 1.21 11.85
CA SER A 173 -4.49 0.04 12.19
C SER A 173 -4.47 -0.99 11.05
N PRO A 174 -3.33 -1.64 10.77
CA PRO A 174 -3.26 -2.63 9.71
C PRO A 174 -4.22 -3.79 10.00
N THR A 175 -4.99 -4.17 8.99
CA THR A 175 -5.96 -5.29 9.02
C THR A 175 -5.32 -6.59 8.53
N CYS A 176 -6.12 -7.64 8.36
CA CYS A 176 -5.79 -8.97 7.83
C CYS A 176 -5.25 -9.98 8.86
N ALA A 177 -5.06 -9.60 10.12
CA ALA A 177 -4.59 -10.54 11.15
C ALA A 177 -5.61 -11.67 11.41
N ARG A 178 -6.91 -11.33 11.40
CA ARG A 178 -8.00 -12.29 11.62
C ARG A 178 -8.13 -13.27 10.46
N GLU A 179 -8.11 -12.76 9.23
CA GLU A 179 -8.22 -13.58 8.02
C GLU A 179 -7.04 -14.55 7.88
N ILE A 180 -5.84 -14.13 8.31
CA ILE A 180 -4.67 -15.02 8.37
C ILE A 180 -4.86 -16.09 9.42
N LEU A 181 -5.29 -15.73 10.64
CA LEU A 181 -5.56 -16.70 11.71
C LEU A 181 -6.62 -17.73 11.28
N ASP A 182 -7.74 -17.27 10.75
CA ASP A 182 -8.87 -18.14 10.38
C ASP A 182 -8.46 -19.18 9.31
N GLN A 183 -7.55 -18.80 8.40
CA GLN A 183 -7.12 -19.67 7.30
C GLN A 183 -5.88 -20.53 7.61
N THR A 184 -5.03 -20.11 8.54
CA THR A 184 -3.71 -20.75 8.76
C THR A 184 -3.54 -21.31 10.16
N GLN A 185 -4.41 -20.96 11.11
CA GLN A 185 -4.30 -21.25 12.55
C GLN A 185 -3.06 -20.60 13.21
N LEU A 186 -2.29 -19.79 12.50
CA LEU A 186 -1.20 -18.97 13.04
C LEU A 186 -1.75 -17.61 13.47
N ASN A 187 -1.51 -17.22 14.73
CA ASN A 187 -2.11 -16.04 15.32
C ASN A 187 -1.13 -14.84 15.33
N PRO A 188 -1.30 -13.83 14.42
CA PRO A 188 -0.44 -12.66 14.42
C PRO A 188 -0.54 -11.83 15.71
N ILE A 189 -1.70 -11.82 16.36
CA ILE A 189 -1.94 -11.04 17.57
C ILE A 189 -1.24 -11.70 18.78
N GLU A 190 -1.15 -13.01 18.83
CA GLU A 190 -0.35 -13.71 19.85
C GLU A 190 1.13 -13.35 19.73
N GLU A 191 1.67 -13.30 18.51
CA GLU A 191 3.07 -12.87 18.28
C GLU A 191 3.31 -11.42 18.70
N TYR A 192 2.31 -10.55 18.53
CA TYR A 192 2.39 -9.18 19.02
C TYR A 192 2.55 -9.12 20.54
N PHE A 193 1.71 -9.86 21.28
CA PHE A 193 1.74 -9.86 22.75
C PHE A 193 2.97 -10.55 23.34
N LYS A 194 3.64 -11.47 22.63
CA LYS A 194 4.92 -12.06 23.06
C LYS A 194 6.08 -11.04 23.12
N GLY A 195 5.93 -9.89 22.45
CA GLY A 195 6.94 -8.85 22.40
C GLY A 195 6.68 -7.66 23.32
N LEU A 196 5.63 -7.70 24.14
CA LEU A 196 5.32 -6.72 25.17
C LEU A 196 5.86 -7.17 26.52
#